data_58baf7a6d37ddc6e9b0af20d8bbb7aae
#
_entry.id   58baf7a6d37ddc6e9b0af20d8bbb7aae
#
_cell.length_a   1.000
_cell.length_b   1.000
_cell.length_c   1.000
_cell.angle_alpha   90.00
_cell.angle_beta   90.00
_cell.angle_gamma   90.00
#
_symmetry.space_group_name_H-M   'P 1'
#
loop_
_entity.id
_entity.type
_entity.pdbx_description
1 polymer ?
#
loop_
_entity_poly.entity_id
_entity_poly.type
_entity_poly.pdbx_seq_one_letter_code
_entity_poly.pdbx_strand_id
1 'polypeptide(L)'
;MLQIALKAGAKVFGKSTVTKVKPVSKDTDIGFKVFISNTTIQCDQVLMATNGYTQPSLSKHLSRRILPIPSYIITTEDIGVERVQSLLPGGHCMVETRKRYCYYRATPCGRRIMIGTRAAMHSITAEQALPTLRKMLIEIFPSLIDVEISHCWTGFTGFSFS
;
A
#
# COMPACT_ATOMS: atom_id res chain seq x y z
N MET A 1 6.44 9.16 -9.43
CA MET A 1 6.97 9.54 -8.11
C MET A 1 8.44 9.17 -7.94
N LEU A 2 8.83 7.86 -7.98
CA LEU A 2 10.23 7.43 -7.79
C LEU A 2 11.21 8.12 -8.73
N GLN A 3 10.96 8.15 -10.03
CA GLN A 3 11.81 8.82 -11.00
C GLN A 3 12.01 10.33 -10.75
N ILE A 4 10.97 11.00 -10.25
CA ILE A 4 11.03 12.43 -9.90
C ILE A 4 11.95 12.61 -8.69
N ALA A 5 11.80 11.78 -7.67
CA ALA A 5 12.67 11.82 -6.49
C ALA A 5 14.15 11.57 -6.84
N LEU A 6 14.42 10.57 -7.69
CA LEU A 6 15.79 10.27 -8.16
C LEU A 6 16.39 11.45 -8.95
N LYS A 7 15.61 12.09 -9.83
CA LYS A 7 16.04 13.30 -10.56
C LYS A 7 16.30 14.49 -9.63
N ALA A 8 15.58 14.57 -8.51
CA ALA A 8 15.80 15.57 -7.47
C ALA A 8 16.97 15.24 -6.53
N GLY A 9 17.76 14.19 -6.82
CA GLY A 9 18.94 13.81 -6.05
C GLY A 9 18.69 12.84 -4.90
N ALA A 10 17.48 12.33 -4.72
CA ALA A 10 17.21 11.31 -3.70
C ALA A 10 17.94 10.00 -4.05
N LYS A 11 18.55 9.36 -3.04
CA LYS A 11 19.15 8.04 -3.15
C LYS A 11 18.19 7.00 -2.60
N VAL A 12 17.86 5.98 -3.39
CA VAL A 12 16.92 4.92 -3.01
C VAL A 12 17.63 3.59 -2.95
N PHE A 13 17.55 2.93 -1.80
CA PHE A 13 18.19 1.65 -1.54
C PHE A 13 17.12 0.59 -1.29
N GLY A 14 16.93 -0.31 -2.26
CA GLY A 14 16.09 -1.49 -2.11
C GLY A 14 16.77 -2.56 -1.25
N LYS A 15 16.00 -3.52 -0.73
CA LYS A 15 16.49 -4.65 0.10
C LYS A 15 17.31 -4.22 1.33
N SER A 16 17.05 -3.00 1.82
CA SER A 16 17.78 -2.36 2.92
C SER A 16 16.84 -2.17 4.11
N THR A 17 16.50 -3.27 4.77
CA THR A 17 15.59 -3.26 5.90
C THR A 17 16.21 -2.54 7.10
N VAL A 18 15.59 -1.46 7.54
CA VAL A 18 15.95 -0.77 8.77
C VAL A 18 15.44 -1.57 9.97
N THR A 19 16.37 -2.00 10.82
CA THR A 19 16.05 -2.82 12.00
C THR A 19 15.92 -2.00 13.28
N LYS A 20 16.60 -0.86 13.36
CA LYS A 20 16.63 0.00 14.55
C LYS A 20 17.02 1.42 14.21
N VAL A 21 16.46 2.36 14.94
CA VAL A 21 16.87 3.78 14.95
C VAL A 21 17.20 4.17 16.37
N LYS A 22 18.36 4.79 16.59
CA LYS A 22 18.78 5.31 17.90
C LYS A 22 19.15 6.77 17.77
N PRO A 23 18.69 7.65 18.68
CA PRO A 23 19.26 8.99 18.78
C PRO A 23 20.72 8.89 19.24
N VAL A 24 21.55 9.78 18.75
CA VAL A 24 22.92 9.99 19.22
C VAL A 24 22.98 11.40 19.75
N SER A 25 23.08 11.52 21.07
CA SER A 25 23.39 12.77 21.72
C SER A 25 24.89 12.77 22.02
N LYS A 26 25.62 13.70 21.45
CA LYS A 26 26.89 14.19 21.97
C LYS A 26 26.64 15.65 22.32
N ASP A 27 27.41 16.21 23.22
CA ASP A 27 27.17 17.52 23.83
C ASP A 27 26.95 18.70 22.85
N THR A 28 27.18 18.50 21.57
CA THR A 28 27.01 19.51 20.51
C THR A 28 26.25 19.03 19.27
N ASP A 29 26.06 17.71 19.07
CA ASP A 29 25.45 17.17 17.83
C ASP A 29 24.23 16.28 18.14
N ILE A 30 23.06 16.73 17.70
CA ILE A 30 21.82 15.94 17.71
C ILE A 30 21.75 15.19 16.37
N GLY A 31 21.71 13.86 16.42
CA GLY A 31 21.62 13.05 15.22
C GLY A 31 21.07 11.66 15.52
N PHE A 32 21.05 10.81 14.49
CA PHE A 32 20.54 9.45 14.60
C PHE A 32 21.50 8.43 13.99
N LYS A 33 21.53 7.24 14.59
CA LYS A 33 22.10 6.02 13.98
C LYS A 33 20.97 5.12 13.49
N VAL A 34 20.96 4.84 12.20
CA VAL A 34 20.01 3.96 11.51
C VAL A 34 20.73 2.65 11.20
N PHE A 35 20.25 1.56 11.77
CA PHE A 35 20.83 0.24 11.60
C PHE A 35 20.10 -0.50 10.47
N ILE A 36 20.88 -0.95 9.48
CA ILE A 36 20.39 -1.67 8.30
C ILE A 36 21.20 -2.95 8.20
N SER A 37 20.57 -4.12 8.38
CA SER A 37 21.27 -5.43 8.29
C SER A 37 22.71 -5.39 8.84
N ASN A 38 23.71 -5.25 7.98
CA ASN A 38 25.14 -5.27 8.33
C ASN A 38 25.79 -3.88 8.29
N THR A 39 25.01 -2.80 8.19
CA THR A 39 25.52 -1.43 8.01
C THR A 39 24.80 -0.45 8.96
N THR A 40 25.49 0.61 9.32
CA THR A 40 24.92 1.72 10.10
C THR A 40 25.11 3.03 9.35
N ILE A 41 24.02 3.79 9.22
CA ILE A 41 24.04 5.15 8.64
C ILE A 41 23.92 6.15 9.79
N GLN A 42 24.70 7.20 9.75
CA GLN A 42 24.53 8.39 10.61
C GLN A 42 23.85 9.49 9.81
N CYS A 43 22.90 10.18 10.42
CA CYS A 43 22.18 11.29 9.80
C CYS A 43 21.63 12.23 10.88
N ASP A 44 21.38 13.47 10.50
CA ASP A 44 20.87 14.51 11.40
C ASP A 44 19.38 14.35 11.68
N GLN A 45 18.63 13.82 10.69
CA GLN A 45 17.18 13.67 10.76
C GLN A 45 16.73 12.33 10.18
N VAL A 46 15.64 11.78 10.74
CA VAL A 46 15.00 10.56 10.26
C VAL A 46 13.51 10.81 10.11
N LEU A 47 13.00 10.63 8.90
CA LEU A 47 11.56 10.59 8.64
C LEU A 47 11.07 9.14 8.61
N MET A 48 10.20 8.78 9.53
CA MET A 48 9.60 7.44 9.59
C MET A 48 8.29 7.41 8.81
N ALA A 49 8.33 6.91 7.58
CA ALA A 49 7.19 6.79 6.68
C ALA A 49 6.80 5.30 6.47
N THR A 50 6.81 4.52 7.55
CA THR A 50 6.67 3.05 7.53
C THR A 50 5.22 2.56 7.53
N ASN A 51 4.24 3.47 7.63
CA ASN A 51 2.80 3.17 7.58
C ASN A 51 2.41 2.00 8.52
N GLY A 52 1.56 1.08 8.06
CA GLY A 52 1.14 -0.12 8.79
C GLY A 52 2.24 -1.16 9.04
N TYR A 53 3.46 -0.92 8.55
CA TYR A 53 4.63 -1.80 8.75
C TYR A 53 5.56 -1.33 9.87
N THR A 54 5.15 -0.34 10.66
CA THR A 54 5.95 0.20 11.77
C THR A 54 6.11 -0.85 12.87
N GLN A 55 7.33 -1.36 13.03
CA GLN A 55 7.65 -2.34 14.06
C GLN A 55 8.05 -1.67 15.38
N PRO A 56 7.81 -2.32 16.54
CA PRO A 56 8.22 -1.84 17.85
C PRO A 56 9.72 -1.57 17.97
N SER A 57 10.56 -2.33 17.25
CA SER A 57 12.01 -2.15 17.20
C SER A 57 12.44 -0.82 16.55
N LEU A 58 11.61 -0.27 15.65
CA LEU A 58 11.85 1.02 15.02
C LEU A 58 11.35 2.16 15.92
N SER A 59 10.11 2.07 16.40
CA SER A 59 9.52 3.05 17.30
C SER A 59 8.38 2.44 18.11
N LYS A 60 8.62 2.24 19.40
CA LYS A 60 7.55 1.81 20.33
C LYS A 60 6.41 2.83 20.41
N HIS A 61 6.71 4.11 20.25
CA HIS A 61 5.72 5.17 20.29
C HIS A 61 4.74 5.08 19.11
N LEU A 62 5.26 4.97 17.88
CA LEU A 62 4.44 4.88 16.67
C LEU A 62 3.72 3.53 16.59
N SER A 63 4.39 2.41 16.85
CA SER A 63 3.79 1.09 16.76
C SER A 63 2.60 0.87 17.69
N ARG A 64 2.52 1.60 18.81
CA ARG A 64 1.37 1.58 19.73
C ARG A 64 0.21 2.48 19.30
N ARG A 65 0.42 3.35 18.33
CA ARG A 65 -0.57 4.33 17.83
C ARG A 65 -1.04 4.07 16.41
N ILE A 66 -0.41 3.13 15.74
CA ILE A 66 -0.77 2.73 14.38
C ILE A 66 -1.39 1.35 14.43
N LEU A 67 -2.65 1.25 14.02
CA LEU A 67 -3.35 -0.02 13.84
C LEU A 67 -3.11 -0.49 12.40
N PRO A 68 -2.36 -1.58 12.16
CA PRO A 68 -2.17 -2.14 10.82
C PRO A 68 -3.44 -2.87 10.39
N ILE A 69 -4.16 -2.33 9.40
CA ILE A 69 -5.35 -2.96 8.86
C ILE A 69 -5.02 -3.57 7.50
N PRO A 70 -5.30 -4.87 7.30
CA PRO A 70 -5.06 -5.53 6.02
C PRO A 70 -6.01 -4.99 4.95
N SER A 71 -5.46 -4.73 3.79
CA SER A 71 -6.16 -4.31 2.57
C SER A 71 -5.81 -5.27 1.45
N TYR A 72 -6.81 -5.64 0.66
CA TYR A 72 -6.69 -6.62 -0.42
C TYR A 72 -7.08 -5.98 -1.73
N ILE A 73 -6.34 -6.29 -2.77
CA ILE A 73 -6.55 -5.73 -4.11
C ILE A 73 -6.52 -6.86 -5.12
N ILE A 74 -7.43 -6.78 -6.09
CA ILE A 74 -7.42 -7.61 -7.30
C ILE A 74 -7.29 -6.74 -8.54
N THR A 75 -6.81 -7.36 -9.61
CA THR A 75 -6.78 -6.76 -10.95
C THR A 75 -7.35 -7.76 -11.94
N THR A 76 -8.23 -7.29 -12.81
CA THR A 76 -8.74 -8.12 -13.91
C THR A 76 -7.62 -8.54 -14.86
N GLU A 77 -7.87 -9.53 -15.69
CA GLU A 77 -7.11 -9.72 -16.92
C GLU A 77 -7.21 -8.49 -17.84
N ASP A 78 -6.50 -8.52 -18.95
CA ASP A 78 -6.56 -7.48 -19.97
C ASP A 78 -7.90 -7.51 -20.71
N ILE A 79 -8.76 -6.53 -20.47
CA ILE A 79 -10.09 -6.41 -21.09
C ILE A 79 -10.15 -5.34 -22.19
N GLY A 80 -9.00 -4.74 -22.50
CA GLY A 80 -8.87 -3.70 -23.51
C GLY A 80 -9.22 -2.28 -23.01
N VAL A 81 -8.65 -1.28 -23.68
CA VAL A 81 -8.83 0.14 -23.31
C VAL A 81 -10.28 0.60 -23.47
N GLU A 82 -10.91 0.23 -24.57
CA GLU A 82 -12.31 0.65 -24.87
C GLU A 82 -13.29 0.14 -23.81
N ARG A 83 -13.17 -1.12 -23.41
CA ARG A 83 -14.03 -1.70 -22.36
C ARG A 83 -13.78 -1.05 -21.01
N VAL A 84 -12.53 -0.79 -20.66
CA VAL A 84 -12.21 -0.06 -19.42
C VAL A 84 -12.78 1.35 -19.44
N GLN A 85 -12.64 2.09 -20.54
CA GLN A 85 -13.18 3.45 -20.68
C GLN A 85 -14.71 3.50 -20.64
N SER A 86 -15.39 2.50 -21.20
CA SER A 86 -16.86 2.42 -21.11
C SER A 86 -17.36 2.21 -19.69
N LEU A 87 -16.59 1.48 -18.86
CA LEU A 87 -16.93 1.18 -17.47
C LEU A 87 -16.47 2.28 -16.49
N LEU A 88 -15.35 2.93 -16.80
CA LEU A 88 -14.71 3.97 -15.98
C LEU A 88 -14.35 5.18 -16.84
N PRO A 89 -15.34 5.94 -17.34
CA PRO A 89 -15.08 7.13 -18.13
C PRO A 89 -14.32 8.18 -17.31
N GLY A 90 -13.30 8.80 -17.90
CA GLY A 90 -12.49 9.83 -17.27
C GLY A 90 -11.34 9.35 -16.40
N GLY A 91 -11.17 8.03 -16.21
CA GLY A 91 -9.98 7.44 -15.53
C GLY A 91 -9.82 7.81 -14.06
N HIS A 92 -10.90 8.26 -13.40
CA HIS A 92 -10.88 8.64 -12.00
C HIS A 92 -10.70 7.45 -11.06
N CYS A 93 -10.10 7.70 -9.89
CA CYS A 93 -10.13 6.75 -8.79
C CYS A 93 -11.46 6.93 -8.04
N MET A 94 -12.24 5.88 -7.98
CA MET A 94 -13.55 5.86 -7.31
C MET A 94 -13.40 5.29 -5.91
N VAL A 95 -14.10 5.89 -4.94
CA VAL A 95 -14.21 5.40 -3.57
C VAL A 95 -15.68 5.37 -3.20
N GLU A 96 -16.17 4.20 -2.81
CA GLU A 96 -17.55 4.04 -2.36
C GLU A 96 -17.67 4.11 -0.84
N THR A 97 -18.76 4.69 -0.37
CA THR A 97 -19.09 4.86 1.06
C THR A 97 -19.88 3.69 1.66
N ARG A 98 -19.91 2.53 1.02
CA ARG A 98 -20.54 1.30 1.54
C ARG A 98 -19.93 0.89 2.88
N LYS A 99 -20.64 0.04 3.65
CA LYS A 99 -20.15 -0.53 4.93
C LYS A 99 -18.72 -1.11 4.85
N ARG A 100 -18.35 -1.66 3.69
CA ARG A 100 -16.97 -2.03 3.35
C ARG A 100 -16.49 -1.02 2.33
N TYR A 101 -15.60 -0.13 2.70
CA TYR A 101 -14.95 0.78 1.78
C TYR A 101 -14.40 -0.01 0.60
N CYS A 102 -14.87 0.34 -0.58
CA CYS A 102 -14.39 -0.19 -1.84
C CYS A 102 -13.79 0.96 -2.65
N TYR A 103 -12.64 0.73 -3.22
CA TYR A 103 -12.00 1.68 -4.12
C TYR A 103 -11.59 0.96 -5.39
N TYR A 104 -11.78 1.62 -6.52
CA TYR A 104 -11.47 1.04 -7.82
C TYR A 104 -11.04 2.10 -8.82
N ARG A 105 -10.27 1.66 -9.78
CA ARG A 105 -9.75 2.49 -10.86
C ARG A 105 -9.26 1.64 -12.04
N ALA A 106 -9.05 2.29 -13.19
CA ALA A 106 -8.25 1.70 -14.25
C ALA A 106 -6.78 1.57 -13.83
N THR A 107 -6.10 0.53 -14.29
CA THR A 107 -4.63 0.42 -14.18
C THR A 107 -3.95 1.53 -14.99
N PRO A 108 -2.67 1.86 -14.72
CA PRO A 108 -1.95 2.89 -15.47
C PRO A 108 -1.89 2.66 -16.98
N CYS A 109 -1.93 1.41 -17.45
CA CYS A 109 -1.99 1.09 -18.87
C CYS A 109 -3.40 1.24 -19.47
N GLY A 110 -4.44 1.52 -18.67
CA GLY A 110 -5.82 1.70 -19.12
C GLY A 110 -6.53 0.45 -19.61
N ARG A 111 -5.95 -0.75 -19.42
CA ARG A 111 -6.45 -2.00 -20.02
C ARG A 111 -7.09 -2.97 -19.03
N ARG A 112 -6.99 -2.68 -17.73
CA ARG A 112 -7.49 -3.54 -16.63
C ARG A 112 -8.21 -2.68 -15.59
N ILE A 113 -9.09 -3.29 -14.82
CA ILE A 113 -9.71 -2.67 -13.65
C ILE A 113 -9.05 -3.23 -12.40
N MET A 114 -8.67 -2.32 -11.50
CA MET A 114 -8.14 -2.64 -10.17
C MET A 114 -9.21 -2.29 -9.15
N ILE A 115 -9.50 -3.20 -8.22
CA ILE A 115 -10.43 -2.99 -7.12
C ILE A 115 -9.82 -3.45 -5.80
N GLY A 116 -10.01 -2.65 -4.75
CA GLY A 116 -9.51 -2.96 -3.43
C GLY A 116 -10.53 -2.71 -2.33
N THR A 117 -10.42 -3.50 -1.27
CA THR A 117 -11.25 -3.39 -0.06
C THR A 117 -10.60 -4.09 1.13
N ARG A 118 -11.22 -3.95 2.31
CA ARG A 118 -10.98 -4.81 3.46
C ARG A 118 -11.85 -6.06 3.32
N ALA A 119 -11.26 -7.20 2.97
CA ALA A 119 -12.00 -8.46 2.83
C ALA A 119 -12.33 -9.08 4.20
N ALA A 120 -11.50 -8.85 5.24
CA ALA A 120 -11.68 -9.35 6.59
C ALA A 120 -11.17 -8.35 7.64
N MET A 121 -11.59 -8.53 8.90
CA MET A 121 -11.11 -7.75 10.05
C MET A 121 -9.77 -8.25 10.60
N HIS A 122 -9.37 -9.46 10.25
CA HIS A 122 -8.09 -10.07 10.57
C HIS A 122 -7.33 -10.39 9.29
N SER A 123 -6.04 -10.63 9.39
CA SER A 123 -5.22 -11.00 8.24
C SER A 123 -5.63 -12.38 7.73
N ILE A 124 -5.95 -12.44 6.44
CA ILE A 124 -6.16 -13.66 5.67
C ILE A 124 -5.22 -13.65 4.48
N THR A 125 -5.10 -14.75 3.75
CA THR A 125 -4.28 -14.76 2.53
C THR A 125 -5.00 -14.05 1.39
N ALA A 126 -4.25 -13.68 0.34
CA ALA A 126 -4.82 -13.06 -0.85
C ALA A 126 -5.83 -14.00 -1.54
N GLU A 127 -5.52 -15.31 -1.56
CA GLU A 127 -6.38 -16.34 -2.12
C GLU A 127 -7.72 -16.45 -1.36
N GLN A 128 -7.67 -16.36 -0.03
CA GLN A 128 -8.87 -16.36 0.82
C GLN A 128 -9.73 -15.10 0.63
N ALA A 129 -9.10 -13.96 0.29
CA ALA A 129 -9.80 -12.71 0.03
C ALA A 129 -10.44 -12.65 -1.37
N LEU A 130 -9.89 -13.39 -2.35
CA LEU A 130 -10.26 -13.35 -3.75
C LEU A 130 -11.77 -13.52 -4.01
N PRO A 131 -12.48 -14.49 -3.42
CA PRO A 131 -13.92 -14.64 -3.67
C PRO A 131 -14.73 -13.40 -3.26
N THR A 132 -14.36 -12.76 -2.14
CA THR A 132 -15.03 -11.54 -1.66
C THR A 132 -14.80 -10.37 -2.62
N LEU A 133 -13.57 -10.18 -3.08
CA LEU A 133 -13.24 -9.10 -4.02
C LEU A 133 -13.88 -9.34 -5.39
N ARG A 134 -13.90 -10.59 -5.89
CA ARG A 134 -14.57 -10.96 -7.13
C ARG A 134 -16.07 -10.66 -7.06
N LYS A 135 -16.71 -11.02 -5.95
CA LYS A 135 -18.14 -10.70 -5.73
C LYS A 135 -18.38 -9.19 -5.81
N MET A 136 -17.53 -8.38 -5.15
CA MET A 136 -17.65 -6.92 -5.19
C MET A 136 -17.40 -6.36 -6.60
N LEU A 137 -16.44 -6.90 -7.34
CA LEU A 137 -16.20 -6.52 -8.73
C LEU A 137 -17.44 -6.71 -9.58
N ILE A 138 -18.12 -7.86 -9.46
CA ILE A 138 -19.34 -8.21 -10.22
C ILE A 138 -20.52 -7.35 -9.76
N GLU A 139 -20.64 -7.04 -8.48
CA GLU A 139 -21.70 -6.15 -7.96
C GLU A 139 -21.56 -4.72 -8.53
N ILE A 140 -20.33 -4.24 -8.76
CA ILE A 140 -20.08 -2.90 -9.33
C ILE A 140 -20.14 -2.94 -10.86
N PHE A 141 -19.60 -3.99 -11.46
CA PHE A 141 -19.50 -4.18 -12.91
C PHE A 141 -20.08 -5.55 -13.31
N PRO A 142 -21.41 -5.71 -13.40
CA PRO A 142 -22.03 -6.99 -13.74
C PRO A 142 -21.55 -7.58 -15.06
N SER A 143 -21.14 -6.75 -16.01
CA SER A 143 -20.62 -7.19 -17.32
C SER A 143 -19.24 -7.85 -17.23
N LEU A 144 -18.61 -7.88 -16.05
CA LEU A 144 -17.31 -8.53 -15.82
C LEU A 144 -17.43 -9.92 -15.16
N ILE A 145 -18.62 -10.53 -15.17
CA ILE A 145 -18.85 -11.83 -14.53
C ILE A 145 -17.94 -12.94 -15.08
N ASP A 146 -17.66 -12.91 -16.38
CA ASP A 146 -16.83 -13.90 -17.09
C ASP A 146 -15.33 -13.53 -17.14
N VAL A 147 -14.97 -12.37 -16.60
CA VAL A 147 -13.59 -11.87 -16.64
C VAL A 147 -12.76 -12.50 -15.53
N GLU A 148 -11.59 -12.99 -15.88
CA GLU A 148 -10.66 -13.59 -14.92
C GLU A 148 -9.89 -12.54 -14.12
N ILE A 149 -9.40 -12.96 -12.96
CA ILE A 149 -8.54 -12.14 -12.10
C ILE A 149 -7.09 -12.52 -12.35
N SER A 150 -6.33 -11.58 -12.88
CA SER A 150 -4.91 -11.81 -13.20
C SER A 150 -3.99 -11.72 -11.98
N HIS A 151 -4.31 -10.86 -11.03
CA HIS A 151 -3.48 -10.65 -9.83
C HIS A 151 -4.37 -10.41 -8.61
N CYS A 152 -3.91 -10.95 -7.48
CA CYS A 152 -4.48 -10.69 -6.16
C CYS A 152 -3.33 -10.51 -5.17
N TRP A 153 -3.37 -9.46 -4.36
CA TRP A 153 -2.34 -9.20 -3.35
C TRP A 153 -2.91 -8.49 -2.13
N THR A 154 -2.12 -8.44 -1.06
CA THR A 154 -2.47 -7.79 0.19
C THR A 154 -1.35 -6.87 0.66
N GLY A 155 -1.70 -5.90 1.49
CA GLY A 155 -0.79 -5.02 2.20
C GLY A 155 -1.46 -4.45 3.44
N PHE A 156 -0.70 -3.73 4.28
CA PHE A 156 -1.23 -3.11 5.48
C PHE A 156 -1.31 -1.60 5.31
N THR A 157 -2.46 -1.04 5.71
CA THR A 157 -2.64 0.39 5.87
C THR A 157 -2.62 0.73 7.35
N GLY A 158 -1.80 1.70 7.75
CA GLY A 158 -1.74 2.17 9.14
C GLY A 158 -2.85 3.17 9.42
N PHE A 159 -3.69 2.86 10.40
CA PHE A 159 -4.68 3.79 10.94
C PHE A 159 -4.18 4.35 12.26
N SER A 160 -4.16 5.67 12.39
CA SER A 160 -3.87 6.35 13.65
C SER A 160 -5.19 6.73 14.32
N PHE A 161 -5.19 6.67 15.66
CA PHE A 161 -6.22 7.33 16.47
C PHE A 161 -5.72 8.74 16.77
N SER A 162 -6.46 9.72 16.31
CA SER A 162 -6.26 11.14 16.68
C SER A 162 -7.04 11.45 17.93
#